data_6d6bf9a7cb5af12b99919fdd1a524fcb
#
_entry.id   6d6bf9a7cb5af12b99919fdd1a524fcb
#
_cell.length_a   1.000
_cell.length_b   1.000
_cell.length_c   1.000
_cell.angle_alpha   90.00
_cell.angle_beta   90.00
_cell.angle_gamma   90.00
#
_symmetry.space_group_name_H-M   'P 1'
#
loop_
_entity.id
_entity.type
_entity.pdbx_description
1 polymer ?
#
loop_
_entity_poly.entity_id
_entity_poly.type
_entity_poly.pdbx_seq_one_letter_code
_entity_poly.pdbx_strand_id
1 'polypeptide(L)'
;MSEIKDILSKYKTIAMIGVSKDPTKPSTIVMKYMQKYGFKVIPVNPRAKGEKILGEEVFEKITDIKDPVDIVDVFRPSKEAYAIAEDTVKIGAKVLWLQLGIKDKNAKKLAEKNNIEYVENKCTKMEYQKFFLKKRQAFPVLSN
;
A
#
# COMPACT_ATOMS: atom_id res chain seq x y z
N MET A 1 -16.94 -8.75 1.44
CA MET A 1 -15.55 -8.40 1.12
C MET A 1 -15.42 -7.82 -0.27
N SER A 2 -14.75 -6.70 -0.40
CA SER A 2 -14.55 -6.09 -1.71
C SER A 2 -13.45 -6.79 -2.47
N GLU A 3 -13.58 -6.85 -3.77
CA GLU A 3 -12.50 -7.35 -4.61
C GLU A 3 -11.43 -6.26 -4.75
N ILE A 4 -10.23 -6.67 -5.13
CA ILE A 4 -9.09 -5.76 -5.27
C ILE A 4 -9.38 -4.63 -6.23
N LYS A 5 -10.07 -4.92 -7.34
CA LYS A 5 -10.46 -3.89 -8.30
C LYS A 5 -11.29 -2.80 -7.63
N ASP A 6 -12.23 -3.19 -6.77
CA ASP A 6 -13.09 -2.24 -6.07
C ASP A 6 -12.30 -1.40 -5.10
N ILE A 7 -11.37 -2.02 -4.38
CA ILE A 7 -10.50 -1.32 -3.44
C ILE A 7 -9.72 -0.22 -4.16
N LEU A 8 -9.08 -0.57 -5.27
CA LEU A 8 -8.24 0.38 -6.01
C LEU A 8 -9.05 1.43 -6.78
N SER A 9 -10.33 1.16 -7.04
CA SER A 9 -11.23 2.16 -7.64
C SER A 9 -11.72 3.16 -6.62
N LYS A 10 -11.99 2.68 -5.41
CA LYS A 10 -12.68 3.46 -4.39
C LYS A 10 -11.74 4.29 -3.51
N TYR A 11 -10.60 3.72 -3.14
CA TYR A 11 -9.69 4.32 -2.16
C TYR A 11 -8.46 4.89 -2.85
N LYS A 12 -8.13 6.16 -2.55
CA LYS A 12 -7.06 6.87 -3.25
C LYS A 12 -5.93 7.36 -2.37
N THR A 13 -6.08 7.28 -1.04
CA THR A 13 -5.03 7.71 -0.11
C THR A 13 -4.35 6.50 0.51
N ILE A 14 -3.07 6.36 0.23
CA ILE A 14 -2.25 5.23 0.68
C ILE A 14 -1.17 5.72 1.63
N ALA A 15 -1.07 5.10 2.81
CA ALA A 15 0.11 5.23 3.66
C ALA A 15 1.00 4.03 3.35
N MET A 16 2.18 4.27 2.81
CA MET A 16 3.08 3.20 2.37
C MET A 16 4.23 3.07 3.33
N ILE A 17 4.26 1.97 4.08
CA ILE A 17 5.25 1.73 5.14
C ILE A 17 6.46 1.02 4.57
N GLY A 18 7.65 1.57 4.85
CA GLY A 18 8.90 0.96 4.41
C GLY A 18 9.41 1.51 3.09
N VAL A 19 8.95 2.69 2.69
CA VAL A 19 9.43 3.31 1.46
C VAL A 19 10.87 3.73 1.63
N SER A 20 11.73 3.34 0.68
CA SER A 20 13.15 3.67 0.69
C SER A 20 13.41 4.99 -0.01
N LYS A 21 14.47 5.68 0.43
CA LYS A 21 14.95 6.88 -0.28
C LYS A 21 15.63 6.51 -1.60
N ASP A 22 16.05 5.27 -1.73
CA ASP A 22 16.72 4.77 -2.93
C ASP A 22 15.69 4.56 -4.04
N PRO A 23 15.78 5.30 -5.16
CA PRO A 23 14.78 5.21 -6.23
C PRO A 23 14.77 3.88 -6.96
N THR A 24 15.77 3.02 -6.74
CA THR A 24 15.83 1.71 -7.39
C THR A 24 15.14 0.62 -6.58
N LYS A 25 14.72 0.92 -5.35
CA LYS A 25 14.06 -0.08 -4.49
C LYS A 25 12.61 -0.30 -4.90
N PRO A 26 12.10 -1.53 -4.75
CA PRO A 26 10.72 -1.84 -5.12
C PRO A 26 9.68 -0.90 -4.49
N SER A 27 9.84 -0.55 -3.21
CA SER A 27 8.88 0.31 -2.54
C SER A 27 8.77 1.68 -3.21
N THR A 28 9.92 2.27 -3.58
CA THR A 28 9.94 3.58 -4.22
C THR A 28 9.38 3.52 -5.64
N ILE A 29 9.70 2.43 -6.35
CA ILE A 29 9.16 2.21 -7.70
C ILE A 29 7.65 2.11 -7.66
N VAL A 30 7.10 1.36 -6.71
CA VAL A 30 5.65 1.20 -6.55
C VAL A 30 5.01 2.53 -6.16
N MET A 31 5.62 3.27 -5.24
CA MET A 31 5.09 4.58 -4.83
C MET A 31 4.97 5.52 -6.03
N LYS A 32 6.03 5.62 -6.82
CA LYS A 32 6.05 6.49 -8.00
C LYS A 32 4.96 6.10 -8.98
N TYR A 33 4.80 4.79 -9.20
CA TYR A 33 3.79 4.26 -10.09
C TYR A 33 2.37 4.63 -9.63
N MET A 34 2.09 4.41 -8.35
CA MET A 34 0.77 4.70 -7.82
C MET A 34 0.46 6.20 -7.87
N GLN A 35 1.45 7.05 -7.61
CA GLN A 35 1.28 8.50 -7.76
C GLN A 35 0.90 8.86 -9.19
N LYS A 36 1.55 8.22 -10.16
CA LYS A 36 1.29 8.49 -11.58
C LYS A 36 -0.18 8.24 -11.93
N TYR A 37 -0.79 7.27 -11.28
CA TYR A 37 -2.18 6.91 -11.58
C TYR A 37 -3.18 7.51 -10.60
N GLY A 38 -2.80 8.59 -9.94
CA GLY A 38 -3.75 9.40 -9.19
C GLY A 38 -3.91 9.10 -7.72
N PHE A 39 -3.06 8.25 -7.16
CA PHE A 39 -3.10 7.97 -5.73
C PHE A 39 -2.27 8.99 -4.97
N LYS A 40 -2.78 9.42 -3.82
CA LYS A 40 -1.99 10.16 -2.85
C LYS A 40 -1.25 9.13 -2.01
N VAL A 41 0.08 9.12 -2.11
CA VAL A 41 0.89 8.15 -1.37
C VAL A 41 1.72 8.88 -0.34
N ILE A 42 1.52 8.54 0.93
CA ILE A 42 2.21 9.13 2.06
C ILE A 42 3.28 8.14 2.53
N PRO A 43 4.57 8.47 2.37
CA PRO A 43 5.63 7.53 2.74
C PRO A 43 5.84 7.49 4.24
N VAL A 44 6.07 6.29 4.78
CA VAL A 44 6.32 6.07 6.20
C VAL A 44 7.62 5.30 6.35
N ASN A 45 8.60 5.88 7.05
CA ASN A 45 9.89 5.25 7.28
C ASN A 45 10.59 5.96 8.44
N PRO A 46 10.79 5.28 9.59
CA PRO A 46 11.43 5.93 10.74
C PRO A 46 12.82 6.51 10.44
N ARG A 47 13.55 5.89 9.51
CA ARG A 47 14.91 6.31 9.18
C ARG A 47 14.95 7.55 8.30
N ALA A 48 13.84 7.95 7.71
CA ALA A 48 13.78 9.10 6.82
C ALA A 48 12.78 10.14 7.31
N LYS A 49 12.39 10.08 8.57
CA LYS A 49 11.43 11.01 9.17
C LYS A 49 11.80 12.46 8.87
N GLY A 50 10.84 13.21 8.38
CA GLY A 50 10.99 14.64 8.09
C GLY A 50 11.64 14.95 6.75
N GLU A 51 12.17 13.95 6.06
CA GLU A 51 12.69 14.13 4.70
C GLU A 51 11.54 14.02 3.71
N LYS A 52 11.85 14.22 2.43
CA LYS A 52 10.85 14.05 1.37
C LYS A 52 11.24 12.92 0.44
N ILE A 53 10.25 12.13 0.03
CA ILE A 53 10.42 11.10 -0.99
C ILE A 53 9.34 11.36 -2.03
N LEU A 54 9.77 11.53 -3.28
CA LEU A 54 8.85 11.80 -4.41
C LEU A 54 7.88 12.94 -4.10
N GLY A 55 8.40 13.98 -3.44
CA GLY A 55 7.64 15.18 -3.14
C GLY A 55 6.77 15.13 -1.89
N GLU A 56 6.73 14.00 -1.21
CA GLU A 56 5.89 13.84 -0.02
C GLU A 56 6.73 13.77 1.25
N GLU A 57 6.24 14.38 2.31
CA GLU A 57 6.89 14.32 3.62
C GLU A 57 6.84 12.91 4.17
N VAL A 58 7.97 12.44 4.73
CA VAL A 58 8.07 11.10 5.32
C VAL A 58 7.70 11.16 6.79
N PHE A 59 6.79 10.29 7.20
CA PHE A 59 6.39 10.16 8.60
C PHE A 59 7.07 8.96 9.24
N GLU A 60 7.24 9.03 10.55
CA GLU A 60 7.84 7.93 11.30
C GLU A 60 6.88 6.76 11.42
N LYS A 61 5.62 7.05 11.73
CA LYS A 61 4.56 6.07 11.96
C LYS A 61 3.27 6.52 11.29
N ILE A 62 2.41 5.57 10.96
CA ILE A 62 1.12 5.92 10.36
C ILE A 62 0.24 6.70 11.35
N THR A 63 0.43 6.49 12.66
CA THR A 63 -0.32 7.23 13.69
C THR A 63 0.05 8.71 13.75
N ASP A 64 1.15 9.12 13.12
CA ASP A 64 1.54 10.52 13.05
C ASP A 64 0.86 11.26 11.89
N ILE A 65 0.27 10.54 10.96
CA ILE A 65 -0.39 11.12 9.80
C ILE A 65 -1.73 11.72 10.22
N LYS A 66 -1.95 12.99 9.89
CA LYS A 66 -3.18 13.68 10.27
C LYS A 66 -4.29 13.51 9.23
N ASP A 67 -3.93 13.33 7.97
CA ASP A 67 -4.91 13.14 6.91
C ASP A 67 -5.55 11.77 7.00
N PRO A 68 -6.80 11.63 6.57
CA PRO A 68 -7.43 10.30 6.52
C PRO A 68 -6.66 9.38 5.57
N VAL A 69 -6.41 8.14 6.03
CA VAL A 69 -5.72 7.12 5.23
C VAL A 69 -6.71 6.02 4.91
N ASP A 70 -6.81 5.66 3.64
CA ASP A 70 -7.69 4.58 3.20
C ASP A 70 -6.99 3.23 3.24
N ILE A 71 -5.79 3.16 2.65
CA ILE A 71 -5.04 1.92 2.50
C ILE A 71 -3.70 2.05 3.23
N VAL A 72 -3.40 1.08 4.10
CA VAL A 72 -2.07 0.95 4.69
C VAL A 72 -1.36 -0.14 3.90
N ASP A 73 -0.35 0.25 3.13
CA ASP A 73 0.38 -0.62 2.20
C ASP A 73 1.76 -0.91 2.76
N VAL A 74 2.08 -2.20 2.97
CA VAL A 74 3.20 -2.61 3.81
C VAL A 74 4.33 -3.25 3.03
N PHE A 75 5.51 -2.63 3.08
CA PHE A 75 6.78 -3.14 2.55
C PHE A 75 7.72 -3.51 3.71
N ARG A 76 7.20 -4.15 4.74
CA ARG A 76 8.01 -4.57 5.89
C ARG A 76 7.88 -6.08 6.08
N PRO A 77 8.88 -6.73 6.70
CA PRO A 77 8.80 -8.19 6.92
C PRO A 77 7.54 -8.62 7.65
N SER A 78 7.07 -9.82 7.39
CA SER A 78 5.84 -10.36 7.97
C SER A 78 5.79 -10.27 9.49
N LYS A 79 6.95 -10.38 10.15
CA LYS A 79 7.01 -10.30 11.63
C LYS A 79 6.57 -8.95 12.18
N GLU A 80 6.57 -7.90 11.34
CA GLU A 80 6.12 -6.56 11.75
C GLU A 80 4.65 -6.33 11.46
N ALA A 81 4.01 -7.23 10.72
CA ALA A 81 2.66 -7.01 10.20
C ALA A 81 1.61 -6.85 11.32
N TYR A 82 1.74 -7.60 12.41
CA TYR A 82 0.74 -7.51 13.46
C TYR A 82 0.73 -6.13 14.14
N ALA A 83 1.92 -5.61 14.48
CA ALA A 83 2.02 -4.28 15.08
C ALA A 83 1.49 -3.20 14.13
N ILE A 84 1.74 -3.37 12.84
CA ILE A 84 1.21 -2.45 11.83
C ILE A 84 -0.31 -2.56 11.74
N ALA A 85 -0.84 -3.77 11.87
CA ALA A 85 -2.29 -3.97 11.90
C ALA A 85 -2.94 -3.25 13.09
N GLU A 86 -2.29 -3.29 14.25
CA GLU A 86 -2.77 -2.55 15.41
C GLU A 86 -2.84 -1.06 15.14
N ASP A 87 -1.81 -0.50 14.52
CA ASP A 87 -1.81 0.92 14.18
C ASP A 87 -2.85 1.23 13.10
N THR A 88 -3.05 0.31 12.18
CA THR A 88 -4.07 0.45 11.12
C THR A 88 -5.46 0.58 11.73
N VAL A 89 -5.74 -0.22 12.76
CA VAL A 89 -6.99 -0.13 13.50
C VAL A 89 -7.10 1.24 14.18
N LYS A 90 -6.03 1.69 14.83
CA LYS A 90 -6.03 2.98 15.56
C LYS A 90 -6.37 4.16 14.65
N ILE A 91 -5.86 4.18 13.43
CA ILE A 91 -6.11 5.31 12.53
C ILE A 91 -7.41 5.17 11.76
N GLY A 92 -8.10 4.04 11.88
CA GLY A 92 -9.37 3.84 11.20
C GLY A 92 -9.26 3.69 9.69
N ALA A 93 -8.16 3.14 9.21
CA ALA A 93 -7.98 2.90 7.78
C ALA A 93 -8.97 1.83 7.30
N LYS A 94 -9.20 1.78 6.01
CA LYS A 94 -10.19 0.87 5.40
C LYS A 94 -9.59 -0.45 4.97
N VAL A 95 -8.32 -0.46 4.62
CA VAL A 95 -7.64 -1.63 4.05
C VAL A 95 -6.25 -1.76 4.62
N LEU A 96 -5.88 -2.98 4.98
CA LEU A 96 -4.50 -3.35 5.30
C LEU A 96 -4.00 -4.21 4.15
N TRP A 97 -2.96 -3.74 3.46
CA TRP A 97 -2.45 -4.38 2.26
C TRP A 97 -1.00 -4.78 2.48
N LEU A 98 -0.72 -6.09 2.42
CA LEU A 98 0.64 -6.62 2.57
C LEU A 98 1.18 -7.00 1.20
N GLN A 99 2.36 -6.48 0.85
CA GLN A 99 2.98 -6.67 -0.45
C GLN A 99 3.45 -8.10 -0.67
N LEU A 100 3.99 -8.39 -1.87
CA LEU A 100 4.47 -9.72 -2.23
C LEU A 100 5.39 -10.31 -1.16
N GLY A 101 5.12 -11.56 -0.79
CA GLY A 101 5.91 -12.27 0.19
C GLY A 101 5.56 -11.95 1.64
N ILE A 102 4.63 -11.04 1.89
CA ILE A 102 4.27 -10.61 3.24
C ILE A 102 2.87 -11.10 3.59
N LYS A 103 2.76 -11.81 4.71
CA LYS A 103 1.47 -12.30 5.19
C LYS A 103 1.55 -12.61 6.67
N ASP A 104 0.42 -12.51 7.38
CA ASP A 104 0.38 -12.83 8.79
C ASP A 104 -1.06 -13.15 9.23
N LYS A 105 -1.25 -14.35 9.77
CA LYS A 105 -2.59 -14.81 10.19
C LYS A 105 -3.21 -13.92 11.27
N ASN A 106 -2.40 -13.46 12.22
CA ASN A 106 -2.91 -12.68 13.32
C ASN A 106 -3.26 -11.26 12.88
N ALA A 107 -2.48 -10.69 11.98
CA ALA A 107 -2.81 -9.39 11.39
C ALA A 107 -4.13 -9.48 10.63
N LYS A 108 -4.34 -10.58 9.90
CA LYS A 108 -5.59 -10.81 9.17
C LYS A 108 -6.78 -10.87 10.12
N LYS A 109 -6.67 -11.65 11.20
CA LYS A 109 -7.75 -11.77 12.19
C LYS A 109 -8.07 -10.43 12.82
N LEU A 110 -7.04 -9.66 13.17
CA LEU A 110 -7.25 -8.35 13.78
C LEU A 110 -7.95 -7.40 12.84
N ALA A 111 -7.50 -7.36 11.58
CA ALA A 111 -8.11 -6.50 10.57
C ALA A 111 -9.59 -6.86 10.38
N GLU A 112 -9.88 -8.13 10.16
CA GLU A 112 -11.25 -8.60 9.91
C GLU A 112 -12.16 -8.34 11.11
N LYS A 113 -11.66 -8.53 12.31
CA LYS A 113 -12.40 -8.27 13.54
C LYS A 113 -12.83 -6.80 13.63
N ASN A 114 -12.06 -5.90 13.04
CA ASN A 114 -12.33 -4.48 13.09
C ASN A 114 -12.88 -3.93 11.77
N ASN A 115 -13.43 -4.81 10.92
CA ASN A 115 -14.04 -4.46 9.64
C ASN A 115 -13.08 -3.75 8.68
N ILE A 116 -11.80 -4.10 8.76
CA ILE A 116 -10.76 -3.62 7.85
C ILE A 116 -10.52 -4.71 6.83
N GLU A 117 -10.57 -4.37 5.55
CA GLU A 117 -10.30 -5.34 4.50
C GLU A 117 -8.84 -5.71 4.50
N TYR A 118 -8.54 -6.96 4.21
CA TYR A 118 -7.18 -7.48 4.29
C TYR A 118 -6.77 -8.08 2.96
N VAL A 119 -5.63 -7.62 2.44
CA VAL A 119 -5.01 -8.17 1.23
C VAL A 119 -3.59 -8.57 1.60
N GLU A 120 -3.15 -9.74 1.19
CA GLU A 120 -1.77 -10.17 1.47
C GLU A 120 -1.10 -10.73 0.23
N ASN A 121 0.24 -10.66 0.21
CA ASN A 121 1.06 -11.29 -0.81
C ASN A 121 0.70 -10.82 -2.22
N LYS A 122 0.44 -9.51 -2.37
CA LYS A 122 0.10 -8.91 -3.66
C LYS A 122 0.76 -7.53 -3.78
N CYS A 123 1.20 -7.19 -4.98
CA CYS A 123 1.81 -5.90 -5.26
C CYS A 123 0.75 -4.93 -5.80
N THR A 124 0.59 -3.78 -5.14
CA THR A 124 -0.41 -2.78 -5.55
C THR A 124 -0.22 -2.34 -7.00
N LYS A 125 1.04 -2.17 -7.43
CA LYS A 125 1.33 -1.81 -8.82
C LYS A 125 0.86 -2.89 -9.78
N MET A 126 1.22 -4.15 -9.50
CA MET A 126 0.86 -5.26 -10.38
C MET A 126 -0.65 -5.47 -10.44
N GLU A 127 -1.33 -5.32 -9.31
CA GLU A 127 -2.78 -5.46 -9.27
C GLU A 127 -3.46 -4.33 -10.03
N TYR A 128 -2.93 -3.10 -9.91
CA TYR A 128 -3.47 -1.98 -10.66
C TYR A 128 -3.33 -2.22 -12.17
N GLN A 129 -2.15 -2.67 -12.61
CA GLN A 129 -1.92 -3.00 -14.01
C GLN A 129 -2.90 -4.05 -14.50
N LYS A 130 -3.08 -5.08 -13.70
CA LYS A 130 -3.95 -6.20 -14.04
C LYS A 130 -5.40 -5.76 -14.28
N PHE A 131 -5.93 -4.92 -13.41
CA PHE A 131 -7.34 -4.56 -13.47
C PHE A 131 -7.67 -3.35 -14.33
N PHE A 132 -6.71 -2.44 -14.52
CA PHE A 132 -6.99 -1.16 -15.19
C PHE A 132 -6.24 -0.98 -16.51
N LEU A 133 -5.13 -1.70 -16.72
CA LEU A 133 -4.33 -1.55 -17.94
C LEU A 133 -4.28 -2.81 -18.78
N LYS A 134 -5.00 -3.83 -18.42
CA LYS A 134 -4.96 -5.14 -19.07
C LYS A 134 -5.18 -5.10 -20.58
N LYS A 135 -6.16 -4.33 -21.03
CA LYS A 135 -6.48 -4.25 -22.46
C LYS A 135 -5.31 -3.71 -23.27
N ARG A 136 -4.62 -2.71 -22.75
CA ARG A 136 -3.51 -2.09 -23.45
C ARG A 136 -2.35 -3.06 -23.62
N GLN A 137 -2.14 -3.91 -22.63
CA GLN A 137 -1.07 -4.90 -22.67
C GLN A 137 -1.38 -6.05 -23.61
N ALA A 138 -2.63 -6.39 -23.74
CA ALA A 138 -3.05 -7.52 -24.56
C ALA A 138 -2.82 -7.27 -26.04
N PHE A 139 -3.00 -6.03 -26.49
CA PHE A 139 -2.91 -5.69 -27.89
C PHE A 139 -1.60 -6.10 -28.57
N PRO A 140 -0.45 -5.69 -28.06
CA PRO A 140 0.81 -6.03 -28.72
C PRO A 140 1.02 -7.53 -28.81
N VAL A 141 0.54 -8.26 -27.82
CA VAL A 141 0.69 -9.72 -27.80
C VAL A 141 -0.15 -10.37 -28.88
N LEU A 142 -1.39 -9.89 -29.01
CA LEU A 142 -2.32 -10.49 -29.96
C LEU A 142 -1.99 -10.19 -31.42
N SER A 143 -1.31 -9.08 -31.65
CA SER A 143 -0.98 -8.68 -33.02
C SER A 143 0.13 -9.54 -33.62
N ASN A 144 0.75 -10.37 -32.84
CA ASN A 144 1.75 -11.29 -33.33
C ASN A 144 1.11 -12.58 -33.79
#